data_eab9a34a514eccb823b6f7937d3068b4
#
_entry.id   eab9a34a514eccb823b6f7937d3068b4
#
_cell.length_a   1.000
_cell.length_b   1.000
_cell.length_c   1.000
_cell.angle_alpha   90.00
_cell.angle_beta   90.00
_cell.angle_gamma   90.00
#
_symmetry.space_group_name_H-M   'P 1'
#
loop_
_entity.id
_entity.type
_entity.pdbx_description
1 polymer ?
#
loop_
_entity_poly.entity_id
_entity_poly.type
_entity_poly.pdbx_seq_one_letter_code
_entity_poly.pdbx_strand_id
1 'polypeptide(L)'
;MKTEINNHRLTIPLEFRVACAVYRLNEQEVLQIFINHSTVYDSLADQYSEGYSEASKTIGLYVAEKRRTANGSHAFSHYLANAANCFRWINELAKKVLSSSVAKRKKSLLYVDELHKNMKRVYTSSDAFYLDENRSLNFTKDFTVLCELHNCYPVEYLEDFMSKISISEMQARTGLKIPNDNFTMAFFMKIVLGFGRQNTAVPEFTDKEVDFICEMDEIRLRIHNVRSLEQRITILKEFYLEHYQDINRRN
;
A
#
# COMPACT_ATOMS: atom_id res chain seq x y z
N MET A 1 -5.40 -9.72 29.34
CA MET A 1 -6.47 -10.20 28.48
C MET A 1 -5.83 -10.47 27.11
N LYS A 2 -5.67 -11.73 26.72
CA LYS A 2 -5.29 -12.08 25.35
C LYS A 2 -6.54 -11.87 24.50
N THR A 3 -6.57 -10.84 23.71
CA THR A 3 -7.58 -10.74 22.66
C THR A 3 -7.25 -11.85 21.65
N GLU A 4 -8.08 -12.87 21.58
CA GLU A 4 -8.03 -13.84 20.51
C GLU A 4 -8.21 -13.07 19.20
N ILE A 5 -7.14 -12.98 18.44
CA ILE A 5 -7.22 -12.47 17.06
C ILE A 5 -7.88 -13.61 16.28
N ASN A 6 -9.19 -13.52 16.13
CA ASN A 6 -9.90 -14.36 15.18
C ASN A 6 -9.22 -14.26 13.83
N ASN A 7 -9.13 -15.36 13.10
CA ASN A 7 -8.64 -15.45 11.72
C ASN A 7 -9.31 -14.38 10.86
N HIS A 8 -8.71 -13.19 10.79
CA HIS A 8 -9.29 -12.06 10.10
C HIS A 8 -9.06 -12.23 8.60
N ARG A 9 -10.13 -12.55 7.93
CA ARG A 9 -10.18 -12.46 6.47
C ARG A 9 -10.17 -10.99 6.08
N LEU A 10 -9.24 -10.59 5.20
CA LEU A 10 -9.18 -9.24 4.66
C LEU A 10 -10.42 -8.96 3.79
N THR A 11 -11.02 -7.81 3.97
CA THR A 11 -12.07 -7.30 3.09
C THR A 11 -11.42 -6.59 1.90
N ILE A 12 -11.45 -7.23 0.73
CA ILE A 12 -10.82 -6.66 -0.47
C ILE A 12 -11.83 -5.77 -1.19
N PRO A 13 -11.59 -4.44 -1.28
CA PRO A 13 -12.47 -3.52 -1.99
C PRO A 13 -12.56 -3.85 -3.48
N LEU A 14 -13.75 -3.66 -4.06
CA LEU A 14 -14.00 -3.93 -5.47
C LEU A 14 -13.08 -3.08 -6.38
N GLU A 15 -12.87 -1.81 -6.05
CA GLU A 15 -11.99 -0.93 -6.84
C GLU A 15 -10.54 -1.41 -6.87
N PHE A 16 -10.05 -1.98 -5.76
CA PHE A 16 -8.73 -2.59 -5.72
C PHE A 16 -8.64 -3.82 -6.62
N ARG A 17 -9.67 -4.70 -6.58
CA ARG A 17 -9.74 -5.87 -7.50
C ARG A 17 -9.76 -5.44 -8.95
N VAL A 18 -10.58 -4.45 -9.26
CA VAL A 18 -10.66 -3.85 -10.60
C VAL A 18 -9.30 -3.32 -11.03
N ALA A 19 -8.62 -2.57 -10.17
CA ALA A 19 -7.30 -2.04 -10.46
C ALA A 19 -6.27 -3.15 -10.72
N CYS A 20 -6.25 -4.18 -9.89
CA CYS A 20 -5.37 -5.33 -10.09
C CYS A 20 -5.67 -6.05 -11.42
N ALA A 21 -6.93 -6.30 -11.72
CA ALA A 21 -7.34 -6.98 -12.96
C ALA A 21 -6.95 -6.19 -14.21
N VAL A 22 -7.22 -4.88 -14.24
CA VAL A 22 -6.89 -4.00 -15.37
C VAL A 22 -5.38 -3.99 -15.65
N TYR A 23 -4.54 -4.03 -14.62
CA TYR A 23 -3.08 -4.05 -14.76
C TYR A 23 -2.49 -5.48 -14.70
N ARG A 24 -3.31 -6.53 -14.75
CA ARG A 24 -2.89 -7.94 -14.67
C ARG A 24 -1.98 -8.22 -13.47
N LEU A 25 -2.32 -7.67 -12.34
CA LEU A 25 -1.63 -7.89 -11.09
C LEU A 25 -2.36 -8.91 -10.22
N ASN A 26 -1.60 -9.71 -9.50
CA ASN A 26 -2.15 -10.56 -8.45
C ASN A 26 -2.33 -9.73 -7.17
N GLU A 27 -3.52 -9.74 -6.57
CA GLU A 27 -3.86 -9.01 -5.35
C GLU A 27 -2.91 -9.35 -4.18
N GLN A 28 -2.59 -10.66 -4.03
CA GLN A 28 -1.67 -11.13 -3.00
C GLN A 28 -0.25 -10.61 -3.23
N GLU A 29 0.22 -10.61 -4.48
CA GLU A 29 1.55 -10.08 -4.83
C GLU A 29 1.65 -8.59 -4.51
N VAL A 30 0.63 -7.80 -4.87
CA VAL A 30 0.59 -6.35 -4.58
C VAL A 30 0.66 -6.09 -3.08
N LEU A 31 -0.15 -6.79 -2.29
CA LEU A 31 -0.16 -6.65 -0.83
C LEU A 31 1.14 -7.12 -0.20
N GLN A 32 1.73 -8.23 -0.70
CA GLN A 32 3.01 -8.70 -0.19
C GLN A 32 4.15 -7.73 -0.51
N ILE A 33 4.15 -7.12 -1.69
CA ILE A 33 5.11 -6.07 -2.04
C ILE A 33 4.93 -4.87 -1.10
N PHE A 34 3.69 -4.44 -0.82
CA PHE A 34 3.43 -3.35 0.11
C PHE A 34 3.96 -3.65 1.51
N ILE A 35 3.68 -4.85 2.05
CA ILE A 35 4.20 -5.31 3.35
C ILE A 35 5.73 -5.29 3.38
N ASN A 36 6.36 -5.82 2.34
CA ASN A 36 7.82 -5.91 2.27
C ASN A 36 8.51 -4.55 2.20
N HIS A 37 7.81 -3.52 1.72
CA HIS A 37 8.35 -2.18 1.51
C HIS A 37 7.84 -1.14 2.51
N SER A 38 6.94 -1.51 3.42
CA SER A 38 6.54 -0.68 4.56
C SER A 38 7.49 -0.93 5.72
N THR A 39 8.51 -0.08 5.88
CA THR A 39 9.62 -0.30 6.80
C THR A 39 9.75 0.78 7.87
N VAL A 40 10.26 0.40 9.04
CA VAL A 40 10.59 1.35 10.13
C VAL A 40 11.66 2.34 9.66
N TYR A 41 12.65 1.86 8.88
CA TYR A 41 13.71 2.72 8.36
C TYR A 41 13.14 3.88 7.54
N ASP A 42 12.31 3.59 6.54
CA ASP A 42 11.75 4.61 5.65
C ASP A 42 10.75 5.53 6.36
N SER A 43 10.06 5.01 7.39
CA SER A 43 9.13 5.81 8.20
C SER A 43 9.85 6.82 9.10
N LEU A 44 11.04 6.49 9.63
CA LEU A 44 11.77 7.32 10.59
C LEU A 44 12.89 8.15 9.96
N ALA A 45 13.46 7.67 8.88
CA ALA A 45 14.70 8.23 8.32
C ALA A 45 14.51 9.51 7.51
N ASP A 46 13.30 9.97 7.29
CA ASP A 46 12.96 11.14 6.45
C ASP A 46 13.73 11.13 5.10
N GLN A 47 13.92 9.95 4.56
CA GLN A 47 14.69 9.72 3.35
C GLN A 47 13.79 9.19 2.24
N TYR A 48 13.79 9.88 1.11
CA TYR A 48 13.04 9.46 -0.07
C TYR A 48 13.89 8.54 -0.92
N SER A 49 13.45 7.30 -1.05
CA SER A 49 13.99 6.35 -2.02
C SER A 49 12.86 5.79 -2.87
N GLU A 50 13.19 5.40 -4.10
CA GLU A 50 12.19 4.92 -5.05
C GLU A 50 11.36 3.76 -4.47
N GLY A 51 10.04 3.94 -4.44
CA GLY A 51 9.06 2.98 -3.99
C GLY A 51 8.92 2.81 -2.48
N TYR A 52 9.98 2.83 -1.74
CA TYR A 52 9.94 2.58 -0.31
C TYR A 52 9.37 3.76 0.50
N SER A 53 9.70 4.98 0.13
CA SER A 53 9.20 6.15 0.84
C SER A 53 7.69 6.31 0.69
N GLU A 54 7.13 6.01 -0.47
CA GLU A 54 5.68 6.06 -0.69
C GLU A 54 4.95 5.01 0.14
N ALA A 55 5.45 3.76 0.20
CA ALA A 55 4.86 2.72 1.04
C ALA A 55 4.85 3.12 2.52
N SER A 56 5.97 3.64 3.03
CA SER A 56 6.07 4.01 4.44
C SER A 56 5.35 5.31 4.79
N LYS A 57 5.14 6.23 3.84
CA LYS A 57 4.34 7.44 4.04
C LYS A 57 2.86 7.13 4.26
N THR A 58 2.34 6.05 3.69
CA THR A 58 0.94 5.68 3.84
C THR A 58 0.55 5.50 5.30
N ILE A 59 1.45 4.95 6.14
CA ILE A 59 1.15 4.76 7.56
C ILE A 59 1.01 6.09 8.31
N GLY A 60 1.84 7.07 7.98
CA GLY A 60 1.74 8.42 8.56
C GLY A 60 0.41 9.08 8.25
N LEU A 61 -0.06 8.94 7.01
CA LEU A 61 -1.37 9.47 6.59
C LEU A 61 -2.51 8.72 7.26
N TYR A 62 -2.46 7.38 7.30
CA TYR A 62 -3.45 6.56 7.99
C TYR A 62 -3.59 6.93 9.47
N VAL A 63 -2.47 7.07 10.18
CA VAL A 63 -2.44 7.46 11.58
C VAL A 63 -2.97 8.89 11.79
N ALA A 64 -2.60 9.82 10.89
CA ALA A 64 -3.09 11.19 10.96
C ALA A 64 -4.61 11.27 10.75
N GLU A 65 -5.15 10.46 9.85
CA GLU A 65 -6.60 10.35 9.60
C GLU A 65 -7.33 9.75 10.79
N LYS A 66 -6.83 8.64 11.34
CA LYS A 66 -7.40 8.04 12.58
C LYS A 66 -7.36 9.00 13.76
N ARG A 67 -6.32 9.81 13.92
CA ARG A 67 -6.25 10.81 15.01
C ARG A 67 -7.27 11.93 14.86
N ARG A 68 -7.67 12.27 13.66
CA ARG A 68 -8.76 13.25 13.42
C ARG A 68 -10.12 12.71 13.83
N THR A 69 -10.32 11.39 13.68
CA THR A 69 -11.61 10.73 13.96
C THR A 69 -11.73 10.22 15.39
N ALA A 70 -10.62 9.89 16.03
CA ALA A 70 -10.58 9.45 17.43
C ALA A 70 -10.02 10.57 18.31
N ASN A 71 -10.75 11.01 19.32
CA ASN A 71 -10.27 11.96 20.34
C ASN A 71 -9.01 11.41 21.04
N GLY A 72 -7.91 11.60 20.40
CA GLY A 72 -6.52 11.59 20.80
C GLY A 72 -6.06 10.67 21.93
N SER A 73 -5.63 9.46 21.65
CA SER A 73 -4.72 8.75 22.55
C SER A 73 -3.37 8.55 21.87
N HIS A 74 -2.31 8.96 22.57
CA HIS A 74 -0.93 8.96 22.09
C HIS A 74 -0.27 7.58 22.27
N ALA A 75 -0.51 6.62 21.40
CA ALA A 75 0.16 5.32 21.52
C ALA A 75 1.66 5.40 21.19
N PHE A 76 2.05 6.28 20.28
CA PHE A 76 3.47 6.47 19.93
C PHE A 76 4.34 6.91 21.11
N SER A 77 3.79 7.64 22.10
CA SER A 77 4.54 8.09 23.27
C SER A 77 4.97 6.94 24.19
N HIS A 78 4.28 5.81 24.18
CA HIS A 78 4.59 4.69 25.08
C HIS A 78 5.92 4.00 24.73
N TYR A 79 6.25 3.92 23.44
CA TYR A 79 7.49 3.28 22.97
C TYR A 79 8.66 4.25 22.79
N LEU A 80 8.39 5.56 22.71
CA LEU A 80 9.43 6.59 22.44
C LEU A 80 10.56 6.56 23.44
N ALA A 81 10.27 6.44 24.74
CA ALA A 81 11.29 6.45 25.78
C ALA A 81 12.22 5.22 25.68
N ASN A 82 11.63 4.03 25.44
CA ASN A 82 12.38 2.78 25.34
C ASN A 82 13.04 2.58 23.97
N ALA A 83 12.55 3.23 22.95
CA ALA A 83 13.02 3.12 21.57
C ALA A 83 13.94 4.28 21.12
N ALA A 84 14.13 5.29 21.95
CA ALA A 84 14.85 6.52 21.60
C ALA A 84 16.25 6.28 21.01
N ASN A 85 16.99 5.31 21.54
CA ASN A 85 18.30 4.95 21.02
C ASN A 85 18.22 4.31 19.63
N CYS A 86 17.28 3.38 19.42
CA CYS A 86 17.09 2.74 18.12
C CYS A 86 16.67 3.77 17.06
N PHE A 87 15.77 4.71 17.40
CA PHE A 87 15.38 5.80 16.50
C PHE A 87 16.56 6.71 16.17
N ARG A 88 17.36 7.06 17.17
CA ARG A 88 18.58 7.85 16.93
C ARG A 88 19.53 7.15 15.98
N TRP A 89 19.81 5.86 16.20
CA TRP A 89 20.70 5.09 15.33
C TRP A 89 20.17 4.93 13.91
N ILE A 90 18.88 4.73 13.74
CA ILE A 90 18.25 4.68 12.43
C ILE A 90 18.39 6.03 11.70
N ASN A 91 18.16 7.14 12.40
CA ASN A 91 18.32 8.49 11.84
C ASN A 91 19.78 8.80 11.49
N GLU A 92 20.73 8.42 12.35
CA GLU A 92 22.18 8.57 12.05
C GLU A 92 22.60 7.70 10.85
N LEU A 93 22.00 6.52 10.70
CA LEU A 93 22.22 5.67 9.54
C LEU A 93 21.69 6.31 8.26
N ALA A 94 20.54 6.97 8.33
CA ALA A 94 19.93 7.67 7.20
C ALA A 94 20.80 8.82 6.67
N LYS A 95 21.47 9.56 7.56
CA LYS A 95 22.36 10.69 7.22
C LYS A 95 23.64 10.28 6.49
N LYS A 96 24.00 9.00 6.48
CA LYS A 96 25.25 8.54 5.82
C LYS A 96 25.14 8.60 4.30
N VAL A 97 25.83 9.55 3.68
CA VAL A 97 25.76 9.83 2.24
C VAL A 97 26.29 8.68 1.37
N LEU A 98 27.27 7.92 1.86
CA LEU A 98 28.01 6.93 1.06
C LEU A 98 27.36 5.54 0.98
N SER A 99 26.20 5.33 1.59
CA SER A 99 25.51 4.03 1.59
C SER A 99 24.22 4.10 0.79
N SER A 100 23.98 3.11 -0.07
CA SER A 100 22.68 3.00 -0.76
C SER A 100 21.53 2.79 0.24
N SER A 101 20.33 3.22 -0.11
CA SER A 101 19.13 3.03 0.72
C SER A 101 18.88 1.55 1.05
N VAL A 102 19.16 0.64 0.12
CA VAL A 102 19.07 -0.81 0.36
C VAL A 102 20.04 -1.26 1.46
N ALA A 103 21.30 -0.80 1.41
CA ALA A 103 22.29 -1.13 2.44
C ALA A 103 21.93 -0.54 3.80
N LYS A 104 21.36 0.65 3.84
CA LYS A 104 20.89 1.30 5.06
C LYS A 104 19.72 0.54 5.68
N ARG A 105 18.72 0.13 4.88
CA ARG A 105 17.61 -0.71 5.35
C ARG A 105 18.10 -2.03 5.92
N LYS A 106 19.01 -2.71 5.21
CA LYS A 106 19.57 -3.97 5.71
C LYS A 106 20.27 -3.78 7.06
N LYS A 107 21.00 -2.68 7.24
CA LYS A 107 21.64 -2.37 8.53
C LYS A 107 20.64 -1.99 9.61
N SER A 108 19.53 -1.34 9.26
CA SER A 108 18.51 -0.94 10.21
C SER A 108 17.77 -2.13 10.85
N LEU A 109 17.77 -3.30 10.20
CA LEU A 109 17.13 -4.51 10.74
C LEU A 109 17.66 -4.91 12.11
N LEU A 110 18.92 -4.63 12.44
CA LEU A 110 19.47 -4.87 13.77
C LEU A 110 18.76 -4.04 14.84
N TYR A 111 18.42 -2.80 14.52
CA TYR A 111 17.71 -1.90 15.42
C TYR A 111 16.21 -2.23 15.49
N VAL A 112 15.64 -2.67 14.38
CA VAL A 112 14.26 -3.20 14.34
C VAL A 112 14.15 -4.46 15.20
N ASP A 113 15.13 -5.35 15.14
CA ASP A 113 15.19 -6.55 16.00
C ASP A 113 15.25 -6.18 17.49
N GLU A 114 16.00 -5.16 17.84
CA GLU A 114 16.08 -4.67 19.21
C GLU A 114 14.76 -4.05 19.68
N LEU A 115 14.14 -3.21 18.85
CA LEU A 115 12.80 -2.68 19.08
C LEU A 115 11.80 -3.80 19.32
N HIS A 116 11.77 -4.79 18.45
CA HIS A 116 10.85 -5.90 18.50
C HIS A 116 10.99 -6.74 19.79
N LYS A 117 12.22 -6.91 20.30
CA LYS A 117 12.46 -7.62 21.58
C LYS A 117 11.87 -6.88 22.77
N ASN A 118 11.88 -5.57 22.74
CA ASN A 118 11.46 -4.70 23.85
C ASN A 118 9.98 -4.30 23.81
N MET A 119 9.29 -4.58 22.69
CA MET A 119 7.86 -4.31 22.56
C MET A 119 7.00 -5.38 23.22
N LYS A 120 5.99 -4.96 24.01
CA LYS A 120 4.89 -5.85 24.38
C LYS A 120 4.07 -6.11 23.14
N ARG A 121 4.19 -7.31 22.61
CA ARG A 121 3.52 -7.69 21.37
C ARG A 121 2.01 -7.66 21.57
N VAL A 122 1.36 -6.84 20.80
CA VAL A 122 -0.11 -6.86 20.62
C VAL A 122 -0.46 -7.92 19.57
N TYR A 123 0.48 -8.19 18.63
CA TYR A 123 0.30 -9.15 17.53
C TYR A 123 1.35 -10.24 17.60
N THR A 124 0.95 -11.48 17.37
CA THR A 124 1.90 -12.58 17.21
C THR A 124 2.28 -12.69 15.73
N SER A 125 3.58 -12.82 15.46
CA SER A 125 4.11 -12.98 14.09
C SER A 125 3.71 -14.31 13.42
N SER A 126 2.98 -15.16 14.12
CA SER A 126 2.46 -16.43 13.63
C SER A 126 1.07 -16.32 13.01
N ASP A 127 0.43 -15.16 13.09
CA ASP A 127 -0.90 -14.99 12.55
C ASP A 127 -0.80 -14.78 11.04
N ALA A 128 -1.09 -15.84 10.28
CA ALA A 128 -1.24 -15.74 8.84
C ALA A 128 -2.58 -15.06 8.55
N PHE A 129 -2.53 -13.98 7.78
CA PHE A 129 -3.74 -13.33 7.30
C PHE A 129 -4.11 -13.92 5.95
N TYR A 130 -5.37 -14.29 5.81
CA TYR A 130 -5.89 -14.94 4.63
C TYR A 130 -6.66 -13.95 3.77
N LEU A 131 -6.34 -13.91 2.49
CA LEU A 131 -7.17 -13.26 1.48
C LEU A 131 -8.39 -14.12 1.18
N ASP A 132 -8.16 -15.44 1.11
CA ASP A 132 -9.16 -16.50 0.99
C ASP A 132 -8.57 -17.81 1.55
N GLU A 133 -9.28 -18.93 1.34
CA GLU A 133 -8.88 -20.25 1.89
C GLU A 133 -7.49 -20.73 1.40
N ASN A 134 -7.01 -20.23 0.26
CA ASN A 134 -5.80 -20.69 -0.40
C ASN A 134 -4.67 -19.65 -0.43
N ARG A 135 -4.95 -18.37 -0.11
CA ARG A 135 -3.98 -17.27 -0.23
C ARG A 135 -3.73 -16.61 1.12
N SER A 136 -2.47 -16.61 1.56
CA SER A 136 -2.02 -15.99 2.80
C SER A 136 -0.96 -14.92 2.55
N LEU A 137 -0.85 -13.97 3.47
CA LEU A 137 0.17 -12.93 3.49
C LEU A 137 1.18 -13.20 4.60
N ASN A 138 2.46 -12.98 4.29
CA ASN A 138 3.55 -13.12 5.25
C ASN A 138 3.95 -11.74 5.77
N PHE A 139 3.77 -11.48 7.05
CA PHE A 139 4.20 -10.24 7.65
C PHE A 139 5.70 -10.26 7.95
N THR A 140 6.39 -9.24 7.47
CA THR A 140 7.77 -9.01 7.87
C THR A 140 7.80 -8.49 9.30
N LYS A 141 8.90 -8.78 10.01
CA LYS A 141 9.12 -8.21 11.34
C LYS A 141 9.11 -6.68 11.32
N ASP A 142 9.69 -6.09 10.28
CA ASP A 142 9.73 -4.65 10.07
C ASP A 142 8.33 -4.04 9.96
N PHE A 143 7.46 -4.65 9.15
CA PHE A 143 6.06 -4.25 9.02
C PHE A 143 5.30 -4.37 10.34
N THR A 144 5.50 -5.48 11.07
CA THR A 144 4.84 -5.70 12.37
C THR A 144 5.27 -4.64 13.39
N VAL A 145 6.59 -4.36 13.49
CA VAL A 145 7.12 -3.32 14.37
C VAL A 145 6.59 -1.95 13.97
N LEU A 146 6.50 -1.66 12.69
CA LEU A 146 5.94 -0.40 12.18
C LEU A 146 4.47 -0.22 12.62
N CYS A 147 3.66 -1.27 12.48
CA CYS A 147 2.26 -1.23 12.94
C CYS A 147 2.16 -1.03 14.46
N GLU A 148 2.98 -1.75 15.24
CA GLU A 148 3.01 -1.61 16.71
C GLU A 148 3.45 -0.21 17.15
N LEU A 149 4.48 0.38 16.51
CA LEU A 149 4.93 1.75 16.78
C LEU A 149 3.81 2.77 16.61
N HIS A 150 2.97 2.55 15.63
CA HIS A 150 1.85 3.45 15.31
C HIS A 150 0.52 3.05 15.94
N ASN A 151 0.50 1.97 16.74
CA ASN A 151 -0.70 1.41 17.37
C ASN A 151 -1.84 1.21 16.34
N CYS A 152 -1.52 0.61 15.22
CA CYS A 152 -2.48 0.26 14.20
C CYS A 152 -2.52 -1.25 13.96
N TYR A 153 -3.72 -1.77 13.67
CA TYR A 153 -3.87 -3.17 13.31
C TYR A 153 -3.41 -3.41 11.87
N PRO A 154 -2.56 -4.42 11.61
CA PRO A 154 -2.10 -4.73 10.27
C PRO A 154 -3.23 -4.88 9.25
N VAL A 155 -4.33 -5.55 9.63
CA VAL A 155 -5.51 -5.74 8.78
C VAL A 155 -6.13 -4.40 8.39
N GLU A 156 -6.43 -3.55 9.36
CA GLU A 156 -7.02 -2.24 9.10
C GLU A 156 -6.12 -1.35 8.24
N TYR A 157 -4.80 -1.47 8.43
CA TYR A 157 -3.84 -0.72 7.64
C TYR A 157 -3.78 -1.23 6.18
N LEU A 158 -3.88 -2.55 5.97
CA LEU A 158 -3.95 -3.13 4.63
C LEU A 158 -5.29 -2.79 3.94
N GLU A 159 -6.40 -2.80 4.67
CA GLU A 159 -7.70 -2.40 4.16
C GLU A 159 -7.72 -0.90 3.78
N ASP A 160 -7.11 -0.05 4.59
CA ASP A 160 -6.91 1.38 4.26
C ASP A 160 -6.07 1.55 2.99
N PHE A 161 -4.94 0.81 2.89
CA PHE A 161 -4.13 0.81 1.68
C PHE A 161 -4.95 0.46 0.44
N MET A 162 -5.69 -0.64 0.49
CA MET A 162 -6.52 -1.08 -0.64
C MET A 162 -7.63 -0.07 -0.98
N SER A 163 -8.26 0.53 0.04
CA SER A 163 -9.37 1.47 -0.14
C SER A 163 -8.97 2.76 -0.87
N LYS A 164 -7.69 3.11 -0.83
CA LYS A 164 -7.14 4.32 -1.47
C LYS A 164 -6.66 4.09 -2.91
N ILE A 165 -6.79 2.86 -3.42
CA ILE A 165 -6.42 2.54 -4.80
C ILE A 165 -7.66 2.63 -5.69
N SER A 166 -7.71 3.69 -6.51
CA SER A 166 -8.76 3.93 -7.48
C SER A 166 -8.17 4.45 -8.79
N ILE A 167 -8.18 3.60 -9.82
CA ILE A 167 -7.72 4.02 -11.17
C ILE A 167 -8.66 5.04 -11.80
N SER A 168 -9.94 4.97 -11.49
CA SER A 168 -10.95 5.91 -11.96
C SER A 168 -10.70 7.32 -11.44
N GLU A 169 -10.41 7.45 -10.13
CA GLU A 169 -10.07 8.74 -9.55
C GLU A 169 -8.74 9.27 -10.08
N MET A 170 -7.72 8.43 -10.15
CA MET A 170 -6.41 8.82 -10.70
C MET A 170 -6.54 9.37 -12.12
N GLN A 171 -7.29 8.69 -12.99
CA GLN A 171 -7.48 9.11 -14.37
C GLN A 171 -8.35 10.38 -14.50
N ALA A 172 -9.41 10.48 -13.69
CA ALA A 172 -10.26 11.66 -13.65
C ALA A 172 -9.46 12.92 -13.25
N ARG A 173 -8.62 12.81 -12.20
CA ARG A 173 -7.73 13.90 -11.76
C ARG A 173 -6.71 14.26 -12.82
N THR A 174 -6.05 13.27 -13.43
CA THR A 174 -5.07 13.48 -14.50
C THR A 174 -5.71 14.22 -15.69
N GLY A 175 -6.90 13.79 -16.11
CA GLY A 175 -7.62 14.43 -17.22
C GLY A 175 -8.08 15.87 -16.93
N LEU A 176 -8.26 16.23 -15.66
CA LEU A 176 -8.57 17.61 -15.22
C LEU A 176 -7.33 18.40 -14.81
N LYS A 177 -6.15 17.81 -14.88
CA LYS A 177 -4.89 18.39 -14.40
C LYS A 177 -4.92 18.77 -12.91
N ILE A 178 -5.68 18.01 -12.11
CA ILE A 178 -5.73 18.15 -10.64
C ILE A 178 -4.57 17.34 -10.05
N PRO A 179 -3.75 17.94 -9.17
CA PRO A 179 -2.70 17.20 -8.48
C PRO A 179 -3.24 15.97 -7.75
N ASN A 180 -2.48 14.88 -7.80
CA ASN A 180 -2.81 13.66 -7.09
C ASN A 180 -1.77 13.43 -6.01
N ASP A 181 -2.12 13.76 -4.75
CA ASP A 181 -1.25 13.61 -3.58
C ASP A 181 -1.43 12.24 -2.89
N ASN A 182 -2.04 11.29 -3.59
CA ASN A 182 -2.28 9.95 -3.08
C ASN A 182 -1.01 9.08 -3.20
N PHE A 183 -0.21 9.02 -2.13
CA PHE A 183 1.01 8.19 -2.07
C PHE A 183 0.72 6.69 -2.24
N THR A 184 -0.46 6.23 -1.80
CA THR A 184 -0.89 4.85 -1.97
C THR A 184 -1.04 4.51 -3.45
N MET A 185 -1.71 5.38 -4.20
CA MET A 185 -1.85 5.21 -5.64
C MET A 185 -0.50 5.35 -6.37
N ALA A 186 0.36 6.26 -5.93
CA ALA A 186 1.71 6.42 -6.49
C ALA A 186 2.55 5.14 -6.28
N PHE A 187 2.47 4.52 -5.10
CA PHE A 187 3.15 3.26 -4.83
C PHE A 187 2.57 2.11 -5.67
N PHE A 188 1.24 2.01 -5.77
CA PHE A 188 0.59 1.02 -6.62
C PHE A 188 1.06 1.14 -8.08
N MET A 189 1.13 2.36 -8.62
CA MET A 189 1.63 2.58 -9.98
C MET A 189 3.10 2.19 -10.16
N LYS A 190 3.95 2.29 -9.14
CA LYS A 190 5.31 1.74 -9.20
C LYS A 190 5.31 0.22 -9.31
N ILE A 191 4.39 -0.46 -8.61
CA ILE A 191 4.22 -1.92 -8.75
C ILE A 191 3.76 -2.27 -10.17
N VAL A 192 2.82 -1.52 -10.74
CA VAL A 192 2.38 -1.65 -12.13
C VAL A 192 3.57 -1.57 -13.10
N LEU A 193 4.51 -0.66 -12.83
CA LEU A 193 5.74 -0.48 -13.61
C LEU A 193 6.85 -1.51 -13.30
N GLY A 194 6.55 -2.53 -12.49
CA GLY A 194 7.45 -3.66 -12.23
C GLY A 194 8.18 -3.61 -10.89
N PHE A 195 7.99 -2.55 -10.07
CA PHE A 195 8.66 -2.45 -8.79
C PHE A 195 8.27 -3.61 -7.85
N GLY A 196 9.28 -4.31 -7.31
CA GLY A 196 9.11 -5.41 -6.36
C GLY A 196 8.58 -6.72 -6.95
N ARG A 197 8.20 -6.76 -8.23
CA ARG A 197 7.67 -7.95 -8.89
C ARG A 197 8.78 -8.95 -9.21
N GLN A 198 8.48 -10.24 -8.99
CA GLN A 198 9.43 -11.31 -9.32
C GLN A 198 9.48 -11.60 -10.83
N ASN A 199 8.35 -11.44 -11.51
CA ASN A 199 8.25 -11.66 -12.95
C ASN A 199 7.82 -10.37 -13.65
N THR A 200 8.75 -9.75 -14.37
CA THR A 200 8.52 -8.50 -15.11
C THR A 200 8.31 -8.75 -16.60
N ALA A 201 8.19 -10.00 -17.04
CA ALA A 201 7.87 -10.28 -18.42
C ALA A 201 6.53 -9.63 -18.76
N VAL A 202 6.55 -8.69 -19.69
CA VAL A 202 5.34 -8.08 -20.22
C VAL A 202 4.69 -9.11 -21.13
N PRO A 203 3.52 -9.67 -20.76
CA PRO A 203 2.84 -10.60 -21.64
C PRO A 203 2.41 -9.86 -22.91
N GLU A 204 2.43 -10.55 -24.03
CA GLU A 204 1.89 -10.00 -25.28
C GLU A 204 0.43 -9.58 -25.09
N PHE A 205 0.07 -8.48 -25.71
CA PHE A 205 -1.31 -8.01 -25.69
C PHE A 205 -2.18 -8.97 -26.51
N THR A 206 -3.25 -9.42 -25.93
CA THR A 206 -4.31 -10.14 -26.63
C THR A 206 -5.18 -9.16 -27.43
N ASP A 207 -5.87 -9.65 -28.47
CA ASP A 207 -6.80 -8.82 -29.26
C ASP A 207 -7.80 -8.07 -28.36
N LYS A 208 -8.30 -8.73 -27.29
CA LYS A 208 -9.25 -8.11 -26.35
C LYS A 208 -8.67 -6.96 -25.55
N GLU A 209 -7.38 -6.98 -25.29
CA GLU A 209 -6.71 -5.88 -24.58
C GLU A 209 -6.42 -4.73 -25.51
N VAL A 210 -6.20 -5.01 -26.78
CA VAL A 210 -6.19 -3.98 -27.83
C VAL A 210 -7.55 -3.33 -27.90
N ASP A 211 -8.64 -4.13 -27.92
CA ASP A 211 -10.01 -3.61 -27.90
C ASP A 211 -10.26 -2.73 -26.68
N PHE A 212 -9.89 -3.20 -25.49
CA PHE A 212 -10.02 -2.41 -24.26
C PHE A 212 -9.24 -1.10 -24.29
N ILE A 213 -8.03 -1.08 -24.87
CA ILE A 213 -7.26 0.17 -25.04
C ILE A 213 -8.00 1.13 -25.98
N CYS A 214 -8.59 0.63 -27.06
CA CYS A 214 -9.39 1.44 -27.97
C CYS A 214 -10.63 2.03 -27.27
N GLU A 215 -11.37 1.19 -26.54
CA GLU A 215 -12.53 1.62 -25.73
C GLU A 215 -12.14 2.67 -24.67
N MET A 216 -10.96 2.52 -24.07
CA MET A 216 -10.41 3.48 -23.11
C MET A 216 -10.19 4.85 -23.76
N ASP A 217 -9.66 4.89 -24.98
CA ASP A 217 -9.47 6.15 -25.69
C ASP A 217 -10.79 6.79 -26.09
N GLU A 218 -11.79 6.01 -26.48
CA GLU A 218 -13.15 6.49 -26.72
C GLU A 218 -13.79 7.10 -25.46
N ILE A 219 -13.67 6.44 -24.31
CA ILE A 219 -14.16 6.98 -23.03
C ILE A 219 -13.44 8.28 -22.68
N ARG A 220 -12.12 8.37 -22.89
CA ARG A 220 -11.34 9.60 -22.66
C ARG A 220 -11.84 10.76 -23.51
N LEU A 221 -12.14 10.51 -24.76
CA LEU A 221 -12.74 11.51 -25.66
C LEU A 221 -14.14 11.94 -25.16
N ARG A 222 -14.97 11.00 -24.78
CA ARG A 222 -16.33 11.25 -24.25
C ARG A 222 -16.31 12.15 -23.01
N ILE A 223 -15.41 11.88 -22.06
CA ILE A 223 -15.33 12.64 -20.82
C ILE A 223 -14.50 13.92 -20.94
N HIS A 224 -13.90 14.20 -22.11
CA HIS A 224 -13.01 15.38 -22.29
C HIS A 224 -13.67 16.69 -21.86
N ASN A 225 -14.94 16.87 -22.19
CA ASN A 225 -15.71 18.08 -21.88
C ASN A 225 -16.38 18.07 -20.50
N VAL A 226 -16.34 16.93 -19.77
CA VAL A 226 -16.89 16.83 -18.41
C VAL A 226 -15.94 17.53 -17.44
N ARG A 227 -16.36 18.62 -16.81
CA ARG A 227 -15.53 19.41 -15.87
C ARG A 227 -15.66 18.96 -14.42
N SER A 228 -16.70 18.24 -14.07
CA SER A 228 -16.91 17.70 -12.72
C SER A 228 -16.01 16.49 -12.49
N LEU A 229 -15.21 16.53 -11.41
CA LEU A 229 -14.39 15.41 -10.99
C LEU A 229 -15.24 14.19 -10.65
N GLU A 230 -16.31 14.38 -9.89
CA GLU A 230 -17.22 13.30 -9.46
C GLU A 230 -17.87 12.60 -10.65
N GLN A 231 -18.37 13.37 -11.63
CA GLN A 231 -18.97 12.79 -12.84
C GLN A 231 -17.95 11.99 -13.65
N ARG A 232 -16.70 12.47 -13.77
CA ARG A 232 -15.64 11.71 -14.43
C ARG A 232 -15.34 10.42 -13.70
N ILE A 233 -15.22 10.47 -12.37
CA ILE A 233 -14.98 9.28 -11.55
C ILE A 233 -16.10 8.26 -11.76
N THR A 234 -17.35 8.70 -11.74
CA THR A 234 -18.51 7.81 -11.94
C THR A 234 -18.47 7.10 -13.29
N ILE A 235 -18.27 7.86 -14.36
CA ILE A 235 -18.20 7.29 -15.74
C ILE A 235 -17.04 6.29 -15.86
N LEU A 236 -15.87 6.64 -15.31
CA LEU A 236 -14.71 5.76 -15.37
C LEU A 236 -14.88 4.52 -14.47
N LYS A 237 -15.55 4.63 -13.32
CA LYS A 237 -15.86 3.48 -12.46
C LYS A 237 -16.76 2.49 -13.18
N GLU A 238 -17.82 2.97 -13.81
CA GLU A 238 -18.73 2.13 -14.58
C GLU A 238 -17.98 1.39 -15.70
N PHE A 239 -17.19 2.12 -16.48
CA PHE A 239 -16.38 1.55 -17.55
C PHE A 239 -15.41 0.45 -17.07
N TYR A 240 -14.63 0.71 -16.01
CA TYR A 240 -13.69 -0.27 -15.48
C TYR A 240 -14.38 -1.46 -14.83
N LEU A 241 -15.55 -1.25 -14.23
CA LEU A 241 -16.34 -2.32 -13.63
C LEU A 241 -16.93 -3.25 -14.71
N GLU A 242 -17.43 -2.71 -15.81
CA GLU A 242 -17.90 -3.50 -16.96
C GLU A 242 -16.77 -4.37 -17.51
N HIS A 243 -15.62 -3.79 -17.75
CA HIS A 243 -14.44 -4.54 -18.20
C HIS A 243 -14.02 -5.66 -17.22
N TYR A 244 -14.00 -5.36 -15.90
CA TYR A 244 -13.71 -6.36 -14.87
C TYR A 244 -14.72 -7.52 -14.86
N GLN A 245 -16.00 -7.23 -15.03
CA GLN A 245 -17.04 -8.25 -15.10
C GLN A 245 -16.86 -9.13 -16.35
N ASP A 246 -16.45 -8.56 -17.46
CA ASP A 246 -16.19 -9.28 -18.69
C ASP A 246 -14.98 -10.23 -18.58
N ILE A 247 -13.93 -9.81 -17.87
CA ILE A 247 -12.80 -10.68 -17.55
C ILE A 247 -13.27 -11.88 -16.72
N ASN A 248 -14.08 -11.65 -15.67
CA ASN A 248 -14.49 -12.69 -14.72
C ASN A 248 -15.58 -13.64 -15.26
N ARG A 249 -16.41 -13.22 -16.22
CA ARG A 249 -17.39 -14.10 -16.86
C ARG A 249 -16.78 -15.17 -17.76
N ARG A 250 -15.51 -15.04 -18.10
CA ARG A 250 -14.79 -15.84 -19.10
C ARG A 250 -13.75 -16.78 -18.49
N ASN A 251 -13.48 -16.65 -17.20
CA ASN A 251 -12.66 -17.55 -16.39
C ASN A 251 -13.55 -18.52 -15.59
#